data_9c889be200eabcf7a52ea22afa3b512f
#
_entry.id   9c889be200eabcf7a52ea22afa3b512f
#
_cell.length_a   1.000
_cell.length_b   1.000
_cell.length_c   1.000
_cell.angle_alpha   90.00
_cell.angle_beta   90.00
_cell.angle_gamma   90.00
#
_symmetry.space_group_name_H-M   'P 1'
#
loop_
_entity.id
_entity.type
_entity.pdbx_description
1 polymer ?
#
loop_
_entity_poly.entity_id
_entity_poly.type
_entity_poly.pdbx_seq_one_letter_code
_entity_poly.pdbx_strand_id
1 'polypeptide(L)'
;MIQQNNPSSVKNSPSPSSNIWAVNMPNLARNYLWQATFTNPNLNQSQLDNLKLRCKKIKHDTPNRKFSLTFDEFEDFDVAKSFDILKNLNSKTDITIEYFDLQLRNVIYVQSYTDCEIECVHGIDLDQCAAEKIEIKVDFKY
;
A
#
# COMPACT_ATOMS: atom_id res chain seq x y z
N MET A 1 -12.62 35.03 -21.30
CA MET A 1 -13.36 34.90 -20.83
C MET A 1 -13.71 34.74 -20.41
N ILE A 2 -12.92 35.58 -20.69
CA ILE A 2 -13.42 35.47 -20.26
C ILE A 2 -13.61 34.89 -19.93
N GLN A 3 -12.94 34.78 -20.05
CA GLN A 3 -13.43 34.49 -19.68
C GLN A 3 -13.60 33.75 -19.37
N GLN A 4 -12.94 33.70 -19.68
CA GLN A 4 -13.44 33.36 -19.37
C GLN A 4 -13.60 32.68 -19.07
N ASN A 5 -12.90 32.81 -19.76
CA ASN A 5 -13.46 32.54 -19.39
C ASN A 5 -13.51 31.86 -19.10
N ASN A 6 -12.86 31.70 -19.40
CA ASN A 6 -13.31 31.45 -19.07
C ASN A 6 -13.36 30.75 -18.85
N PRO A 7 -12.54 29.82 -18.60
CA PRO A 7 -12.92 29.42 -18.41
C PRO A 7 -13.11 28.90 -18.03
N SER A 8 -12.43 28.85 -18.44
CA SER A 8 -12.86 28.72 -18.00
C SER A 8 -12.93 28.43 -17.51
N SER A 9 -12.19 28.21 -17.43
CA SER A 9 -12.50 28.32 -16.93
C SER A 9 -12.60 28.25 -16.35
N VAL A 10 -11.97 28.17 -16.20
CA VAL A 10 -12.27 28.43 -15.57
C VAL A 10 -12.58 28.47 -15.03
N LYS A 11 -12.09 28.34 -14.94
CA LYS A 11 -12.49 28.71 -14.43
C LYS A 11 -12.71 28.91 -13.73
N ASN A 12 -12.08 29.09 -13.77
CA ASN A 12 -12.31 29.68 -13.12
C ASN A 12 -12.28 29.96 -12.47
N SER A 13 -11.78 30.27 -12.28
CA SER A 13 -11.69 30.89 -11.67
C SER A 13 -11.55 31.18 -11.03
N PRO A 14 -11.28 31.57 -10.77
CA PRO A 14 -10.83 32.08 -10.12
C PRO A 14 -10.59 32.53 -9.55
N SER A 15 -9.97 32.53 -9.45
CA SER A 15 -9.51 33.13 -8.80
C SER A 15 -8.94 33.52 -8.76
N PRO A 16 -9.01 34.12 -8.66
CA PRO A 16 -8.25 34.70 -8.62
C PRO A 16 -7.43 34.77 -8.74
N SER A 17 -7.76 35.53 -8.59
CA SER A 17 -6.39 35.71 -8.75
C SER A 17 -5.79 34.51 -9.29
N SER A 18 -5.74 34.38 -10.32
CA SER A 18 -5.15 33.17 -10.63
C SER A 18 -3.79 33.12 -10.05
N ASN A 19 -3.63 32.25 -9.14
CA ASN A 19 -2.33 31.89 -8.70
C ASN A 19 -1.68 31.10 -9.80
N ILE A 20 -0.91 31.73 -10.63
CA ILE A 20 -0.22 31.07 -11.72
C ILE A 20 0.68 29.95 -11.19
N TRP A 21 1.32 30.17 -10.04
CA TRP A 21 2.13 29.14 -9.41
C TRP A 21 1.31 27.93 -8.98
N ALA A 22 0.06 28.13 -8.57
CA ALA A 22 -0.80 27.02 -8.15
C ALA A 22 -1.18 26.12 -9.33
N VAL A 23 -1.26 26.66 -10.53
CA VAL A 23 -1.57 25.87 -11.73
C VAL A 23 -0.44 24.88 -12.06
N ASN A 24 0.78 25.24 -11.70
CA ASN A 24 1.96 24.42 -11.96
C ASN A 24 2.36 23.51 -10.80
N MET A 25 1.62 23.56 -9.69
CA MET A 25 1.91 22.71 -8.55
C MET A 25 1.41 21.29 -8.79
N PRO A 26 2.22 20.29 -8.44
CA PRO A 26 1.73 18.90 -8.50
C PRO A 26 0.63 18.66 -7.47
N ASN A 27 -0.19 17.65 -7.71
CA ASN A 27 -1.18 17.22 -6.75
C ASN A 27 -0.50 16.70 -5.49
N LEU A 28 -1.17 16.87 -4.35
CA LEU A 28 -0.69 16.29 -3.11
C LEU A 28 -0.77 14.76 -3.17
N ALA A 29 0.27 14.10 -2.67
CA ALA A 29 0.24 12.66 -2.50
C ALA A 29 -0.81 12.28 -1.44
N ARG A 30 -1.46 11.16 -1.64
CA ARG A 30 -2.47 10.65 -0.72
C ARG A 30 -2.01 9.33 -0.10
N ASN A 31 -2.28 9.16 1.17
CA ASN A 31 -1.85 7.97 1.90
C ASN A 31 -2.64 6.70 1.55
N TYR A 32 -3.62 6.79 0.66
CA TYR A 32 -4.38 5.64 0.17
C TYR A 32 -4.09 5.30 -1.30
N LEU A 33 -3.19 6.04 -1.95
CA LEU A 33 -2.88 5.85 -3.37
C LEU A 33 -1.56 5.08 -3.51
N TRP A 34 -1.52 3.90 -2.95
CA TRP A 34 -0.34 3.02 -3.01
C TRP A 34 -0.77 1.56 -3.04
N GLN A 35 0.15 0.72 -3.43
CA GLN A 35 -0.05 -0.73 -3.47
C GLN A 35 1.26 -1.43 -3.18
N ALA A 36 1.21 -2.51 -2.41
CA ALA A 36 2.36 -3.36 -2.15
C ALA A 36 2.28 -4.60 -3.04
N THR A 37 3.33 -4.86 -3.79
CA THR A 37 3.44 -6.04 -4.65
C THR A 37 4.51 -6.97 -4.09
N PHE A 38 4.22 -8.26 -4.05
CA PHE A 38 5.07 -9.27 -3.46
C PHE A 38 5.57 -10.24 -4.52
N THR A 39 6.84 -10.62 -4.43
CA THR A 39 7.46 -11.60 -5.31
C THR A 39 8.15 -12.64 -4.45
N ASN A 40 7.75 -13.90 -4.62
CA ASN A 40 8.35 -15.01 -3.89
C ASN A 40 8.08 -16.32 -4.65
N PRO A 41 9.11 -17.14 -4.91
CA PRO A 41 8.94 -18.37 -5.70
C PRO A 41 8.19 -19.48 -4.94
N ASN A 42 8.04 -19.35 -3.62
CA ASN A 42 7.37 -20.35 -2.80
C ASN A 42 5.87 -20.12 -2.67
N LEU A 43 5.34 -19.04 -3.22
CA LEU A 43 3.92 -18.76 -3.28
C LEU A 43 3.44 -18.81 -4.72
N ASN A 44 2.20 -19.30 -4.92
CA ASN A 44 1.60 -19.27 -6.24
C ASN A 44 1.05 -17.87 -6.55
N GLN A 45 0.68 -17.63 -7.79
CA GLN A 45 0.22 -16.31 -8.22
C GLN A 45 -1.04 -15.86 -7.48
N SER A 46 -1.94 -16.78 -7.19
CA SER A 46 -3.16 -16.48 -6.43
C SER A 46 -2.83 -15.97 -5.03
N GLN A 47 -1.88 -16.58 -4.36
CA GLN A 47 -1.43 -16.15 -3.03
C GLN A 47 -0.77 -14.78 -3.09
N LEU A 48 0.10 -14.55 -4.08
CA LEU A 48 0.76 -13.26 -4.27
C LEU A 48 -0.25 -12.15 -4.55
N ASP A 49 -1.26 -12.43 -5.37
CA ASP A 49 -2.32 -11.47 -5.71
C ASP A 49 -3.16 -11.13 -4.47
N ASN A 50 -3.46 -12.13 -3.64
CA ASN A 50 -4.22 -11.91 -2.41
C ASN A 50 -3.45 -11.04 -1.41
N LEU A 51 -2.14 -11.25 -1.28
CA LEU A 51 -1.32 -10.38 -0.45
C LEU A 51 -1.35 -8.94 -0.96
N LYS A 52 -1.26 -8.76 -2.27
CA LYS A 52 -1.32 -7.46 -2.91
C LYS A 52 -2.65 -6.76 -2.65
N LEU A 53 -3.76 -7.46 -2.83
CA LEU A 53 -5.10 -6.90 -2.70
C LEU A 53 -5.50 -6.63 -1.24
N ARG A 54 -5.00 -7.42 -0.31
CA ARG A 54 -5.42 -7.37 1.08
C ARG A 54 -4.52 -6.55 1.97
N CYS A 55 -3.36 -6.11 1.48
CA CYS A 55 -2.46 -5.24 2.23
C CYS A 55 -3.06 -3.83 2.28
N LYS A 56 -3.34 -3.37 3.48
CA LYS A 56 -4.03 -2.09 3.66
C LYS A 56 -3.25 -1.03 4.41
N LYS A 57 -2.16 -1.40 5.04
CA LYS A 57 -1.39 -0.46 5.86
C LYS A 57 0.07 -0.83 5.87
N ILE A 58 0.91 0.20 5.80
CA ILE A 58 2.35 0.04 5.94
C ILE A 58 2.87 1.06 6.94
N LYS A 59 3.77 0.62 7.82
CA LYS A 59 4.43 1.48 8.78
C LYS A 59 5.93 1.25 8.69
N HIS A 60 6.66 2.30 8.35
CA HIS A 60 8.12 2.23 8.20
C HIS A 60 8.85 2.55 9.50
N ASP A 61 9.95 1.85 9.71
CA ASP A 61 10.95 2.18 10.72
C ASP A 61 12.31 2.21 10.01
N THR A 62 12.52 3.29 9.27
CA THR A 62 13.69 3.42 8.39
C THR A 62 15.02 3.33 9.13
N PRO A 63 15.20 3.96 10.30
CA PRO A 63 16.48 3.86 11.01
C PRO A 63 16.87 2.42 11.35
N ASN A 64 15.90 1.56 11.59
CA ASN A 64 16.13 0.16 11.95
C ASN A 64 15.99 -0.80 10.77
N ARG A 65 15.78 -0.27 9.54
CA ARG A 65 15.59 -1.04 8.32
C ARG A 65 14.48 -2.08 8.47
N LYS A 66 13.35 -1.64 9.01
CA LYS A 66 12.18 -2.48 9.25
C LYS A 66 10.93 -1.79 8.75
N PHE A 67 9.93 -2.59 8.45
CA PHE A 67 8.58 -2.07 8.20
C PHE A 67 7.56 -3.14 8.56
N SER A 68 6.35 -2.68 8.86
CA SER A 68 5.23 -3.57 9.20
C SER A 68 4.15 -3.41 8.16
N LEU A 69 3.57 -4.52 7.73
CA LEU A 69 2.42 -4.55 6.84
C LEU A 69 1.22 -5.13 7.57
N THR A 70 0.06 -4.53 7.37
CA THR A 70 -1.20 -5.01 7.93
C THR A 70 -2.11 -5.44 6.79
N PHE A 71 -2.69 -6.61 6.93
CA PHE A 71 -3.56 -7.24 5.94
C PHE A 71 -4.95 -7.48 6.53
N ASP A 72 -5.98 -7.32 5.71
CA ASP A 72 -7.29 -7.85 6.05
C ASP A 72 -7.32 -9.35 5.76
N GLU A 73 -7.86 -10.12 6.69
CA GLU A 73 -8.02 -11.57 6.50
C GLU A 73 -9.45 -11.89 6.14
N PHE A 74 -9.62 -12.93 5.32
CA PHE A 74 -10.91 -13.40 4.82
C PHE A 74 -11.11 -14.84 5.24
N GLU A 75 -12.29 -15.40 4.96
CA GLU A 75 -12.66 -16.76 5.42
C GLU A 75 -11.75 -17.86 4.88
N ASP A 76 -11.05 -17.61 3.79
CA ASP A 76 -10.10 -18.56 3.23
C ASP A 76 -8.78 -18.62 4.00
N PHE A 77 -8.53 -17.66 4.88
CA PHE A 77 -7.28 -17.53 5.67
C PHE A 77 -6.03 -17.57 4.79
N ASP A 78 -6.13 -17.08 3.57
CA ASP A 78 -5.05 -17.19 2.60
C ASP A 78 -3.82 -16.38 3.00
N VAL A 79 -4.00 -15.25 3.65
CA VAL A 79 -2.87 -14.43 4.15
C VAL A 79 -2.11 -15.20 5.22
N ALA A 80 -2.82 -15.75 6.20
CA ALA A 80 -2.21 -16.53 7.27
C ALA A 80 -1.46 -17.74 6.72
N LYS A 81 -2.07 -18.47 5.79
CA LYS A 81 -1.45 -19.64 5.16
C LYS A 81 -0.19 -19.25 4.38
N SER A 82 -0.21 -18.14 3.67
CA SER A 82 0.94 -17.67 2.91
C SER A 82 2.11 -17.33 3.83
N PHE A 83 1.87 -16.64 4.92
CA PHE A 83 2.95 -16.29 5.85
C PHE A 83 3.44 -17.50 6.64
N ASP A 84 2.58 -18.48 6.91
CA ASP A 84 3.04 -19.74 7.50
C ASP A 84 4.02 -20.47 6.58
N ILE A 85 3.73 -20.51 5.28
CA ILE A 85 4.63 -21.12 4.30
C ILE A 85 5.98 -20.39 4.31
N LEU A 86 5.97 -19.07 4.20
CA LEU A 86 7.18 -18.28 4.13
C LEU A 86 8.01 -18.38 5.40
N LYS A 87 7.36 -18.38 6.56
CA LYS A 87 8.04 -18.48 7.84
C LYS A 87 8.65 -19.84 8.03
N ASN A 88 7.92 -20.91 7.71
CA ASN A 88 8.42 -22.28 7.86
C ASN A 88 9.59 -22.58 6.94
N LEU A 89 9.61 -21.98 5.75
CA LEU A 89 10.70 -22.15 4.81
C LEU A 89 11.83 -21.15 5.03
N ASN A 90 11.67 -20.23 5.98
CA ASN A 90 12.60 -19.13 6.20
C ASN A 90 12.90 -18.40 4.89
N SER A 91 11.86 -18.16 4.11
CA SER A 91 11.95 -17.62 2.76
C SER A 91 12.01 -16.11 2.77
N LYS A 92 12.81 -15.56 1.87
CA LYS A 92 12.92 -14.11 1.69
C LYS A 92 11.98 -13.66 0.58
N THR A 93 11.41 -12.48 0.74
CA THR A 93 10.42 -11.95 -0.18
C THR A 93 10.85 -10.58 -0.67
N ASP A 94 10.67 -10.32 -1.96
CA ASP A 94 10.85 -9.00 -2.52
C ASP A 94 9.51 -8.26 -2.44
N ILE A 95 9.54 -7.04 -1.91
CA ILE A 95 8.35 -6.23 -1.73
C ILE A 95 8.58 -4.89 -2.41
N THR A 96 7.64 -4.50 -3.25
CA THR A 96 7.67 -3.23 -3.97
C THR A 96 6.44 -2.43 -3.61
N ILE A 97 6.66 -1.19 -3.17
CA ILE A 97 5.58 -0.25 -2.88
C ILE A 97 5.49 0.71 -4.05
N GLU A 98 4.34 0.73 -4.70
CA GLU A 98 4.05 1.60 -5.83
C GLU A 98 3.08 2.69 -5.42
N TYR A 99 3.39 3.92 -5.76
CA TYR A 99 2.53 5.08 -5.49
C TYR A 99 1.92 5.56 -6.80
N PHE A 100 0.63 5.86 -6.77
CA PHE A 100 -0.14 6.21 -7.95
C PHE A 100 -0.56 7.68 -7.95
N ASP A 101 -0.83 8.19 -9.14
CA ASP A 101 -1.47 9.51 -9.28
C ASP A 101 -2.94 9.45 -8.81
N LEU A 102 -3.59 10.60 -8.75
CA LEU A 102 -4.99 10.69 -8.27
C LEU A 102 -5.97 9.89 -9.12
N GLN A 103 -5.61 9.57 -10.34
CA GLN A 103 -6.47 8.84 -11.26
C GLN A 103 -6.17 7.34 -11.26
N LEU A 104 -5.20 6.90 -10.48
CA LEU A 104 -4.76 5.50 -10.39
C LEU A 104 -4.31 4.91 -11.73
N ARG A 105 -3.85 5.76 -12.66
CA ARG A 105 -3.43 5.33 -13.99
C ARG A 105 -1.94 5.10 -14.10
N ASN A 106 -1.16 5.91 -13.39
CA ASN A 106 0.29 5.90 -13.53
C ASN A 106 0.97 5.70 -12.20
N VAL A 107 2.00 4.89 -12.19
CA VAL A 107 2.91 4.78 -11.05
C VAL A 107 3.84 5.99 -11.10
N ILE A 108 3.84 6.79 -10.04
CA ILE A 108 4.63 8.02 -9.96
C ILE A 108 5.88 7.88 -9.08
N TYR A 109 5.92 6.85 -8.26
CA TYR A 109 7.07 6.59 -7.39
C TYR A 109 7.08 5.13 -6.97
N VAL A 110 8.27 4.55 -6.84
CA VAL A 110 8.44 3.15 -6.48
C VAL A 110 9.51 3.03 -5.41
N GLN A 111 9.20 2.26 -4.36
CA GLN A 111 10.17 1.85 -3.35
C GLN A 111 10.30 0.33 -3.41
N SER A 112 11.52 -0.17 -3.58
CA SER A 112 11.77 -1.61 -3.67
C SER A 112 12.60 -2.07 -2.48
N TYR A 113 12.14 -3.15 -1.87
CA TYR A 113 12.83 -3.81 -0.77
C TYR A 113 13.09 -5.25 -1.17
N THR A 114 14.36 -5.61 -1.31
CA THR A 114 14.76 -6.95 -1.73
C THR A 114 15.15 -7.80 -0.54
N ASP A 115 14.94 -9.11 -0.66
CA ASP A 115 15.32 -10.09 0.36
C ASP A 115 14.78 -9.75 1.75
N CYS A 116 13.53 -9.32 1.82
CA CYS A 116 12.88 -9.03 3.09
C CYS A 116 12.67 -10.31 3.88
N GLU A 117 13.06 -10.28 5.14
CA GLU A 117 12.86 -11.39 6.07
C GLU A 117 11.69 -11.09 6.98
N ILE A 118 10.87 -12.11 7.25
CA ILE A 118 9.81 -12.01 8.24
C ILE A 118 10.46 -12.05 9.62
N GLU A 119 10.29 -10.99 10.38
CA GLU A 119 10.78 -10.93 11.76
C GLU A 119 9.74 -11.46 12.73
N CYS A 120 8.49 -11.09 12.52
CA CYS A 120 7.39 -11.49 13.39
C CYS A 120 6.06 -11.46 12.64
N VAL A 121 5.25 -12.49 12.82
CA VAL A 121 3.84 -12.48 12.45
C VAL A 121 3.06 -12.35 13.75
N HIS A 122 2.35 -11.23 13.93
CA HIS A 122 1.64 -10.94 15.16
C HIS A 122 0.47 -11.90 15.36
N GLY A 123 0.26 -12.31 16.61
CA GLY A 123 -0.88 -13.16 16.96
C GLY A 123 -2.21 -12.46 16.72
N ILE A 124 -3.24 -13.25 16.49
CA ILE A 124 -4.60 -12.78 16.27
C ILE A 124 -5.36 -12.89 17.58
N ASP A 125 -5.98 -11.78 18.01
CA ASP A 125 -6.88 -11.78 19.15
C ASP A 125 -8.26 -12.24 18.68
N LEU A 126 -8.76 -13.30 19.29
CA LEU A 126 -10.06 -13.87 18.93
C LEU A 126 -11.05 -13.66 20.07
N ASP A 127 -12.20 -13.10 19.76
CA ASP A 127 -13.28 -12.89 20.69
C ASP A 127 -14.60 -13.20 19.99
N GLN A 128 -15.26 -14.27 20.39
CA GLN A 128 -16.52 -14.72 19.78
C GLN A 128 -17.65 -13.71 19.95
N CYS A 129 -17.52 -12.81 20.91
CA CYS A 129 -18.53 -11.78 21.17
C CYS A 129 -18.28 -10.50 20.38
N ALA A 130 -17.12 -10.36 19.75
CA ALA A 130 -16.76 -9.19 18.97
C ALA A 130 -17.06 -9.45 17.49
N ALA A 131 -17.71 -8.47 16.84
CA ALA A 131 -18.02 -8.53 15.40
C ALA A 131 -16.92 -7.86 14.58
N GLU A 132 -15.69 -7.95 15.02
CA GLU A 132 -14.57 -7.31 14.36
C GLU A 132 -13.92 -8.23 13.34
N LYS A 133 -13.43 -7.64 12.26
CA LYS A 133 -12.68 -8.39 11.26
C LYS A 133 -11.31 -8.77 11.79
N ILE A 134 -10.75 -9.83 11.22
CA ILE A 134 -9.41 -10.27 11.54
C ILE A 134 -8.41 -9.50 10.70
N GLU A 135 -7.37 -8.99 11.35
CA GLU A 135 -6.24 -8.34 10.69
C GLU A 135 -4.97 -9.10 11.03
N ILE A 136 -4.08 -9.22 10.04
CA ILE A 136 -2.78 -9.86 10.23
C ILE A 136 -1.71 -8.79 10.05
N LYS A 137 -0.84 -8.65 11.04
CA LYS A 137 0.28 -7.74 11.01
C LYS A 137 1.57 -8.53 10.94
N VAL A 138 2.42 -8.18 9.99
CA VAL A 138 3.70 -8.85 9.78
C VAL A 138 4.81 -7.80 9.78
N ASP A 139 5.84 -8.06 10.58
CA ASP A 139 7.03 -7.22 10.63
C ASP A 139 8.10 -7.83 9.74
N PHE A 140 8.68 -6.98 8.90
CA PHE A 140 9.76 -7.35 7.99
C PHE A 140 11.01 -6.54 8.31
N LYS A 141 12.15 -7.13 8.03
CA LYS A 141 13.44 -6.41 8.02
C LYS A 141 14.10 -6.61 6.65
N TYR A 142 14.89 -5.62 6.27
CA TYR A 142 15.56 -5.62 4.97
C TYR A 142 16.98 -5.07 5.06
#